data_89dec143e65ab91655d0dd6b70890562
#
_entry.id   89dec143e65ab91655d0dd6b70890562
#
_cell.length_a   1.000
_cell.length_b   1.000
_cell.length_c   1.000
_cell.angle_alpha   90.00
_cell.angle_beta   90.00
_cell.angle_gamma   90.00
#
_symmetry.space_group_name_H-M   'P 1'
#
loop_
_entity.id
_entity.type
_entity.pdbx_description
1 polymer ?
#
loop_
_entity_poly.entity_id
_entity_poly.type
_entity_poly.pdbx_seq_one_letter_code
_entity_poly.pdbx_strand_id
1 'polypeptide(L)'
;MTMPGNRAASNSPALAGRVALITGASGGIGQALGRRLAAAGARLALAYGANGAPAKDLAAEIIATGGHAVPVQADLRSAEAPAALIEATEDKLGPVDVLVSNAGLGRRQSVEEIASSDFDDMIAVNLRSPFLLAQRVVPGMRERGFGRILFVSSVAAFTGGSVGPHYAASKAGLHGLTHYLAVRLASHGITVNALAPALITGTAMLPGDPEELRARIPVGRLGRPEEVADLAIAVLGNAYLTNQVIGLDGGMYPR
;
A
#
# COMPACT_ATOMS: atom_id res chain seq x y z
N MET A 1 1.75 -27.47 33.81
CA MET A 1 1.12 -26.32 33.17
C MET A 1 1.78 -26.16 31.80
N THR A 2 1.22 -26.82 30.80
CA THR A 2 1.74 -26.91 29.44
C THR A 2 1.39 -25.65 28.68
N MET A 3 2.40 -24.92 28.24
CA MET A 3 2.24 -23.77 27.38
C MET A 3 1.59 -24.17 26.05
N PRO A 4 0.57 -23.45 25.53
CA PRO A 4 -0.01 -23.77 24.24
C PRO A 4 0.98 -23.43 23.14
N GLY A 5 1.20 -24.39 22.25
CA GLY A 5 2.14 -24.34 21.16
C GLY A 5 1.85 -23.20 20.19
N ASN A 6 2.93 -22.73 19.60
CA ASN A 6 3.10 -21.74 18.55
C ASN A 6 2.09 -21.97 17.41
N ARG A 7 1.01 -21.18 17.37
CA ARG A 7 0.13 -21.13 16.20
C ARG A 7 0.86 -20.34 15.11
N ALA A 8 1.24 -21.03 14.06
CA ALA A 8 1.75 -20.43 12.84
C ALA A 8 0.82 -19.28 12.39
N ALA A 9 1.36 -18.08 12.38
CA ALA A 9 0.70 -16.87 11.87
C ALA A 9 0.65 -16.93 10.35
N SER A 10 -0.45 -17.45 9.76
CA SER A 10 -0.60 -17.37 8.30
C SER A 10 -2.02 -17.49 7.75
N ASN A 11 -3.04 -17.71 8.53
CA ASN A 11 -4.40 -17.63 8.00
C ASN A 11 -5.17 -16.51 8.69
N SER A 12 -5.30 -15.35 8.04
CA SER A 12 -6.31 -14.37 8.44
C SER A 12 -7.63 -14.74 7.75
N PRO A 13 -8.56 -15.41 8.43
CA PRO A 13 -9.84 -15.83 7.84
C PRO A 13 -10.62 -14.64 7.25
N ALA A 14 -10.32 -13.44 7.73
CA ALA A 14 -10.95 -12.20 7.28
C ALA A 14 -10.63 -11.81 5.83
N LEU A 15 -9.55 -12.34 5.23
CA LEU A 15 -9.10 -11.98 3.88
C LEU A 15 -9.34 -13.09 2.86
N ALA A 16 -9.66 -14.31 3.29
CA ALA A 16 -9.91 -15.44 2.41
C ALA A 16 -11.12 -15.19 1.50
N GLY A 17 -10.93 -15.40 0.19
CA GLY A 17 -11.95 -15.17 -0.84
C GLY A 17 -12.24 -13.69 -1.16
N ARG A 18 -11.66 -12.73 -0.43
CA ARG A 18 -11.84 -11.30 -0.65
C ARG A 18 -11.12 -10.83 -1.91
N VAL A 19 -11.71 -9.88 -2.61
CA VAL A 19 -11.06 -9.21 -3.74
C VAL A 19 -10.19 -8.06 -3.24
N ALA A 20 -8.88 -8.16 -3.49
CA ALA A 20 -7.91 -7.14 -3.10
C ALA A 20 -7.28 -6.48 -4.33
N LEU A 21 -7.39 -5.15 -4.41
CA LEU A 21 -6.69 -4.33 -5.39
C LEU A 21 -5.42 -3.75 -4.76
N ILE A 22 -4.27 -4.02 -5.39
CA ILE A 22 -2.96 -3.47 -4.99
C ILE A 22 -2.46 -2.58 -6.12
N THR A 23 -2.23 -1.30 -5.87
CA THR A 23 -1.56 -0.42 -6.83
C THR A 23 -0.04 -0.46 -6.65
N GLY A 24 0.71 -0.28 -7.74
CA GLY A 24 2.17 -0.36 -7.70
C GLY A 24 2.70 -1.78 -7.44
N ALA A 25 2.01 -2.79 -7.96
CA ALA A 25 2.34 -4.20 -7.77
C ALA A 25 3.67 -4.63 -8.41
N SER A 26 4.25 -3.83 -9.32
CA SER A 26 5.57 -4.07 -9.91
C SER A 26 6.74 -3.69 -8.98
N GLY A 27 6.50 -2.88 -7.93
CA GLY A 27 7.51 -2.49 -6.96
C GLY A 27 7.76 -3.56 -5.90
N GLY A 28 8.92 -3.48 -5.20
CA GLY A 28 9.29 -4.49 -4.20
C GLY A 28 8.25 -4.68 -3.09
N ILE A 29 7.73 -3.59 -2.50
CA ILE A 29 6.65 -3.65 -1.49
C ILE A 29 5.37 -4.22 -2.11
N GLY A 30 4.99 -3.78 -3.32
CA GLY A 30 3.79 -4.27 -4.01
C GLY A 30 3.82 -5.78 -4.28
N GLN A 31 4.97 -6.31 -4.69
CA GLN A 31 5.16 -7.75 -4.90
C GLN A 31 5.06 -8.53 -3.59
N ALA A 32 5.69 -8.04 -2.51
CA ALA A 32 5.60 -8.69 -1.19
C ALA A 32 4.16 -8.69 -0.66
N LEU A 33 3.44 -7.56 -0.80
CA LEU A 33 2.01 -7.46 -0.48
C LEU A 33 1.18 -8.46 -1.28
N GLY A 34 1.43 -8.58 -2.59
CA GLY A 34 0.74 -9.54 -3.45
C GLY A 34 0.91 -10.98 -2.97
N ARG A 35 2.15 -11.41 -2.70
CA ARG A 35 2.43 -12.76 -2.17
C ARG A 35 1.73 -13.01 -0.83
N ARG A 36 1.78 -12.06 0.09
CA ARG A 36 1.17 -12.22 1.42
C ARG A 36 -0.37 -12.25 1.36
N LEU A 37 -0.98 -11.40 0.54
CA LEU A 37 -2.44 -11.40 0.35
C LEU A 37 -2.92 -12.68 -0.35
N ALA A 38 -2.17 -13.17 -1.35
CA ALA A 38 -2.46 -14.45 -1.98
C ALA A 38 -2.37 -15.62 -0.99
N ALA A 39 -1.32 -15.65 -0.15
CA ALA A 39 -1.17 -16.64 0.90
C ALA A 39 -2.27 -16.57 1.97
N ALA A 40 -2.87 -15.38 2.19
CA ALA A 40 -4.06 -15.19 3.02
C ALA A 40 -5.37 -15.58 2.32
N GLY A 41 -5.32 -16.09 1.08
CA GLY A 41 -6.47 -16.56 0.32
C GLY A 41 -7.24 -15.46 -0.43
N ALA A 42 -6.70 -14.26 -0.57
CA ALA A 42 -7.34 -13.19 -1.33
C ALA A 42 -7.22 -13.42 -2.86
N ARG A 43 -8.18 -12.88 -3.62
CA ARG A 43 -8.17 -12.79 -5.08
C ARG A 43 -7.62 -11.42 -5.48
N LEU A 44 -6.60 -11.36 -6.33
CA LEU A 44 -5.79 -10.15 -6.47
C LEU A 44 -5.94 -9.47 -7.83
N ALA A 45 -6.17 -8.16 -7.81
CA ALA A 45 -5.88 -7.28 -8.92
C ALA A 45 -4.53 -6.59 -8.67
N LEU A 46 -3.55 -6.85 -9.54
CA LEU A 46 -2.18 -6.36 -9.44
C LEU A 46 -2.01 -5.19 -10.41
N ALA A 47 -2.28 -3.96 -9.92
CA ALA A 47 -2.20 -2.79 -10.77
C ALA A 47 -0.76 -2.28 -10.91
N TYR A 48 -0.37 -1.95 -12.15
CA TYR A 48 0.95 -1.47 -12.52
C TYR A 48 0.88 -0.31 -13.51
N GLY A 49 1.92 0.52 -13.56
CA GLY A 49 2.04 1.63 -14.52
C GLY A 49 2.72 1.20 -15.83
N ALA A 50 3.90 1.78 -16.13
CA ALA A 50 4.62 1.51 -17.38
C ALA A 50 5.30 0.13 -17.40
N ASN A 51 5.93 -0.27 -16.29
CA ASN A 51 6.63 -1.56 -16.21
C ASN A 51 5.70 -2.67 -15.70
N GLY A 52 5.15 -3.46 -16.60
CA GLY A 52 4.20 -4.53 -16.26
C GLY A 52 4.83 -5.89 -16.01
N ALA A 53 6.06 -6.14 -16.43
CA ALA A 53 6.67 -7.47 -16.35
C ALA A 53 6.64 -8.03 -14.91
N PRO A 54 7.11 -7.32 -13.85
CA PRO A 54 7.11 -7.89 -12.50
C PRO A 54 5.71 -8.19 -11.94
N ALA A 55 4.69 -7.41 -12.32
CA ALA A 55 3.31 -7.66 -11.88
C ALA A 55 2.69 -8.86 -12.61
N LYS A 56 3.04 -9.07 -13.88
CA LYS A 56 2.61 -10.23 -14.68
C LYS A 56 3.28 -11.52 -14.18
N ASP A 57 4.58 -11.46 -13.87
CA ASP A 57 5.34 -12.58 -13.32
C ASP A 57 4.78 -12.98 -11.94
N LEU A 58 4.48 -12.00 -11.09
CA LEU A 58 3.82 -12.23 -9.81
C LEU A 58 2.43 -12.87 -9.96
N ALA A 59 1.64 -12.43 -10.93
CA ALA A 59 0.34 -13.03 -11.21
C ALA A 59 0.49 -14.51 -11.62
N ALA A 60 1.45 -14.81 -12.50
CA ALA A 60 1.75 -16.18 -12.93
C ALA A 60 2.21 -17.07 -11.74
N GLU A 61 3.09 -16.55 -10.87
CA GLU A 61 3.53 -17.21 -9.64
C GLU A 61 2.34 -17.59 -8.74
N ILE A 62 1.43 -16.61 -8.49
CA ILE A 62 0.26 -16.81 -7.64
C ILE A 62 -0.69 -17.85 -8.24
N ILE A 63 -0.92 -17.80 -9.55
CA ILE A 63 -1.80 -18.76 -10.24
C ILE A 63 -1.18 -20.17 -10.19
N ALA A 64 0.12 -20.29 -10.39
CA ALA A 64 0.83 -21.57 -10.34
C ALA A 64 0.74 -22.24 -8.96
N THR A 65 0.53 -21.46 -7.88
CA THR A 65 0.32 -21.97 -6.52
C THR A 65 -1.17 -22.14 -6.15
N GLY A 66 -2.08 -22.06 -7.12
CA GLY A 66 -3.52 -22.26 -6.93
C GLY A 66 -4.29 -21.01 -6.48
N GLY A 67 -3.65 -19.85 -6.42
CA GLY A 67 -4.29 -18.58 -6.11
C GLY A 67 -4.94 -17.92 -7.35
N HIS A 68 -5.56 -16.75 -7.14
CA HIS A 68 -6.19 -15.97 -8.20
C HIS A 68 -5.57 -14.58 -8.28
N ALA A 69 -4.97 -14.24 -9.42
CA ALA A 69 -4.39 -12.92 -9.64
C ALA A 69 -4.58 -12.47 -11.10
N VAL A 70 -4.89 -11.19 -11.29
CA VAL A 70 -4.97 -10.55 -12.61
C VAL A 70 -4.11 -9.29 -12.63
N PRO A 71 -3.19 -9.15 -13.59
CA PRO A 71 -2.46 -7.91 -13.78
C PRO A 71 -3.34 -6.90 -14.51
N VAL A 72 -3.35 -5.63 -14.05
CA VAL A 72 -4.13 -4.54 -14.65
C VAL A 72 -3.23 -3.32 -14.84
N GLN A 73 -3.15 -2.80 -16.06
CA GLN A 73 -2.38 -1.59 -16.33
C GLN A 73 -3.21 -0.33 -16.03
N ALA A 74 -2.63 0.65 -15.33
CA ALA A 74 -3.25 1.94 -15.08
C ALA A 74 -2.19 3.04 -14.89
N ASP A 75 -2.26 4.11 -15.67
CA ASP A 75 -1.45 5.31 -15.43
C ASP A 75 -2.18 6.23 -14.45
N LEU A 76 -1.81 6.15 -13.18
CA LEU A 76 -2.46 6.89 -12.09
C LEU A 76 -2.19 8.41 -12.10
N ARG A 77 -1.46 8.94 -13.10
CA ARG A 77 -1.38 10.38 -13.35
C ARG A 77 -2.69 10.89 -13.97
N SER A 78 -3.40 10.05 -14.76
CA SER A 78 -4.73 10.39 -15.28
C SER A 78 -5.77 10.38 -14.15
N ALA A 79 -6.69 11.33 -14.18
CA ALA A 79 -7.81 11.39 -13.23
C ALA A 79 -8.87 10.31 -13.49
N GLU A 80 -8.95 9.80 -14.71
CA GLU A 80 -9.91 8.77 -15.14
C GLU A 80 -9.41 7.35 -14.80
N ALA A 81 -8.09 7.15 -14.72
CA ALA A 81 -7.50 5.84 -14.52
C ALA A 81 -7.98 5.12 -13.23
N PRO A 82 -8.22 5.77 -12.09
CA PRO A 82 -8.76 5.11 -10.90
C PRO A 82 -10.13 4.47 -11.13
N ALA A 83 -11.05 5.14 -11.85
CA ALA A 83 -12.36 4.60 -12.15
C ALA A 83 -12.25 3.38 -13.08
N ALA A 84 -11.52 3.51 -14.18
CA ALA A 84 -11.29 2.41 -15.13
C ALA A 84 -10.58 1.20 -14.48
N LEU A 85 -9.66 1.44 -13.53
CA LEU A 85 -8.97 0.39 -12.78
C LEU A 85 -9.94 -0.39 -11.88
N ILE A 86 -10.85 0.29 -11.18
CA ILE A 86 -11.87 -0.39 -10.36
C ILE A 86 -12.80 -1.19 -11.26
N GLU A 87 -13.35 -0.63 -12.33
CA GLU A 87 -14.22 -1.32 -13.29
C GLU A 87 -13.53 -2.58 -13.85
N ALA A 88 -12.30 -2.46 -14.35
CA ALA A 88 -11.53 -3.60 -14.86
C ALA A 88 -11.23 -4.67 -13.79
N THR A 89 -11.13 -4.27 -12.51
CA THR A 89 -10.96 -5.20 -11.40
C THR A 89 -12.27 -5.94 -11.10
N GLU A 90 -13.37 -5.20 -11.01
CA GLU A 90 -14.69 -5.74 -10.67
C GLU A 90 -15.24 -6.66 -11.75
N ASP A 91 -14.99 -6.36 -13.02
CA ASP A 91 -15.35 -7.23 -14.15
C ASP A 91 -14.67 -8.61 -14.08
N LYS A 92 -13.43 -8.65 -13.60
CA LYS A 92 -12.61 -9.90 -13.58
C LYS A 92 -12.72 -10.68 -12.28
N LEU A 93 -12.86 -9.97 -11.15
CA LEU A 93 -12.75 -10.57 -9.83
C LEU A 93 -13.96 -10.32 -8.93
N GLY A 94 -14.89 -9.45 -9.35
CA GLY A 94 -15.98 -8.99 -8.51
C GLY A 94 -15.61 -7.81 -7.62
N PRO A 95 -16.53 -7.38 -6.76
CA PRO A 95 -16.44 -6.14 -5.99
C PRO A 95 -15.18 -6.08 -5.12
N VAL A 96 -14.51 -4.91 -5.10
CA VAL A 96 -13.31 -4.69 -4.30
C VAL A 96 -13.64 -4.63 -2.81
N ASP A 97 -13.08 -5.55 -2.04
CA ASP A 97 -13.21 -5.62 -0.57
C ASP A 97 -12.00 -5.01 0.16
N VAL A 98 -10.83 -5.08 -0.47
CA VAL A 98 -9.55 -4.60 0.10
C VAL A 98 -8.86 -3.70 -0.92
N LEU A 99 -8.58 -2.46 -0.53
CA LEU A 99 -7.81 -1.51 -1.32
C LEU A 99 -6.47 -1.23 -0.66
N VAL A 100 -5.37 -1.58 -1.34
CA VAL A 100 -4.02 -1.22 -0.93
C VAL A 100 -3.43 -0.22 -1.91
N SER A 101 -3.46 1.06 -1.55
CA SER A 101 -2.86 2.14 -2.34
C SER A 101 -1.37 2.24 -2.04
N ASN A 102 -0.58 1.46 -2.78
CA ASN A 102 0.86 1.36 -2.62
C ASN A 102 1.65 2.06 -3.74
N ALA A 103 1.03 2.32 -4.90
CA ALA A 103 1.70 3.07 -5.97
C ALA A 103 2.24 4.40 -5.47
N GLY A 104 3.42 4.76 -5.95
CA GLY A 104 4.03 6.04 -5.60
C GLY A 104 5.17 6.40 -6.52
N LEU A 105 5.27 7.68 -6.81
CA LEU A 105 6.44 8.31 -7.40
C LEU A 105 7.34 8.83 -6.27
N GLY A 106 8.65 8.79 -6.51
CA GLY A 106 9.65 9.35 -5.62
C GLY A 106 10.87 9.74 -6.44
N ARG A 107 10.90 10.96 -6.93
CA ARG A 107 12.06 11.55 -7.60
C ARG A 107 12.74 12.52 -6.64
N ARG A 108 14.03 12.29 -6.39
CA ARG A 108 14.81 13.18 -5.51
C ARG A 108 15.10 14.48 -6.24
N GLN A 109 14.63 15.58 -5.66
CA GLN A 109 14.79 16.94 -6.19
C GLN A 109 14.88 17.93 -5.03
N SER A 110 15.72 18.97 -5.16
CA SER A 110 15.69 20.12 -4.25
C SER A 110 14.48 21.00 -4.54
N VAL A 111 14.14 21.90 -3.63
CA VAL A 111 12.99 22.78 -3.79
C VAL A 111 13.10 23.67 -5.02
N GLU A 112 14.31 24.02 -5.41
CA GLU A 112 14.61 24.88 -6.56
C GLU A 112 14.49 24.13 -7.91
N GLU A 113 14.64 22.81 -7.88
CA GLU A 113 14.65 21.98 -9.10
C GLU A 113 13.27 21.44 -9.48
N ILE A 114 12.27 21.53 -8.58
CA ILE A 114 10.95 20.95 -8.80
C ILE A 114 10.16 21.80 -9.79
N ALA A 115 9.92 21.27 -10.99
CA ALA A 115 8.97 21.86 -11.92
C ALA A 115 7.53 21.66 -11.45
N SER A 116 6.60 22.57 -11.82
CA SER A 116 5.18 22.41 -11.48
C SER A 116 4.62 21.07 -11.96
N SER A 117 5.03 20.60 -13.15
CA SER A 117 4.63 19.29 -13.67
C SER A 117 5.11 18.12 -12.80
N ASP A 118 6.34 18.20 -12.25
CA ASP A 118 6.85 17.16 -11.33
C ASP A 118 6.05 17.15 -10.02
N PHE A 119 5.67 18.34 -9.52
CA PHE A 119 4.81 18.49 -8.36
C PHE A 119 3.42 17.88 -8.63
N ASP A 120 2.80 18.24 -9.76
CA ASP A 120 1.47 17.77 -10.14
C ASP A 120 1.42 16.26 -10.33
N ASP A 121 2.40 15.66 -11.00
CA ASP A 121 2.53 14.21 -11.16
C ASP A 121 2.68 13.50 -9.81
N MET A 122 3.49 14.06 -8.91
CA MET A 122 3.68 13.52 -7.56
C MET A 122 2.37 13.51 -6.76
N ILE A 123 1.63 14.61 -6.77
CA ILE A 123 0.32 14.72 -6.12
C ILE A 123 -0.70 13.81 -6.81
N ALA A 124 -0.70 13.74 -8.13
CA ALA A 124 -1.62 12.90 -8.89
C ALA A 124 -1.49 11.42 -8.48
N VAL A 125 -0.28 10.88 -8.49
CA VAL A 125 -0.05 9.47 -8.22
C VAL A 125 -0.11 9.16 -6.72
N ASN A 126 0.52 9.99 -5.86
CA ASN A 126 0.70 9.64 -4.46
C ASN A 126 -0.49 10.02 -3.57
N LEU A 127 -1.35 10.95 -3.97
CA LEU A 127 -2.44 11.47 -3.16
C LEU A 127 -3.80 11.47 -3.85
N ARG A 128 -3.89 12.08 -5.07
CA ARG A 128 -5.17 12.16 -5.78
C ARG A 128 -5.69 10.77 -6.16
N SER A 129 -4.84 9.90 -6.71
CA SER A 129 -5.29 8.56 -7.12
C SER A 129 -5.73 7.68 -5.94
N PRO A 130 -5.03 7.61 -4.77
CA PRO A 130 -5.55 6.96 -3.57
C PRO A 130 -6.92 7.48 -3.12
N PHE A 131 -7.13 8.79 -3.18
CA PHE A 131 -8.43 9.39 -2.85
C PHE A 131 -9.52 8.92 -3.82
N LEU A 132 -9.28 9.00 -5.13
CA LEU A 132 -10.27 8.61 -6.16
C LEU A 132 -10.57 7.10 -6.11
N LEU A 133 -9.57 6.26 -5.87
CA LEU A 133 -9.77 4.81 -5.66
C LEU A 133 -10.64 4.55 -4.44
N ALA A 134 -10.34 5.19 -3.30
CA ALA A 134 -11.14 5.05 -2.08
C ALA A 134 -12.57 5.56 -2.30
N GLN A 135 -12.75 6.71 -2.97
CA GLN A 135 -14.05 7.28 -3.30
C GLN A 135 -14.90 6.29 -4.12
N ARG A 136 -14.28 5.56 -5.05
CA ARG A 136 -14.98 4.63 -5.94
C ARG A 136 -15.40 3.34 -5.24
N VAL A 137 -14.55 2.77 -4.36
CA VAL A 137 -14.87 1.48 -3.69
C VAL A 137 -15.77 1.63 -2.45
N VAL A 138 -15.77 2.79 -1.79
CA VAL A 138 -16.49 3.00 -0.53
C VAL A 138 -18.01 2.74 -0.62
N PRO A 139 -18.76 3.16 -1.66
CA PRO A 139 -20.19 2.86 -1.75
C PRO A 139 -20.48 1.36 -1.67
N GLY A 140 -19.82 0.55 -2.51
CA GLY A 140 -20.01 -0.91 -2.49
C GLY A 140 -19.51 -1.56 -1.19
N MET A 141 -18.42 -1.07 -0.59
CA MET A 141 -17.98 -1.55 0.73
C MET A 141 -19.04 -1.28 1.82
N ARG A 142 -19.70 -0.10 1.78
CA ARG A 142 -20.79 0.23 2.72
C ARG A 142 -21.98 -0.70 2.58
N GLU A 143 -22.39 -0.95 1.35
CA GLU A 143 -23.53 -1.84 1.05
C GLU A 143 -23.29 -3.26 1.57
N ARG A 144 -22.05 -3.76 1.46
CA ARG A 144 -21.64 -5.08 1.93
C ARG A 144 -21.30 -5.14 3.42
N GLY A 145 -21.24 -3.98 4.13
CA GLY A 145 -20.84 -3.91 5.53
C GLY A 145 -19.40 -4.38 5.78
N PHE A 146 -18.53 -4.32 4.77
CA PHE A 146 -17.14 -4.76 4.86
C PHE A 146 -16.24 -3.95 3.92
N GLY A 147 -15.10 -3.52 4.44
CA GLY A 147 -14.04 -2.89 3.63
C GLY A 147 -12.74 -2.77 4.42
N ARG A 148 -11.62 -2.85 3.69
CA ARG A 148 -10.27 -2.63 4.21
C ARG A 148 -9.52 -1.69 3.29
N ILE A 149 -9.16 -0.53 3.78
CA ILE A 149 -8.38 0.47 3.02
C ILE A 149 -7.04 0.68 3.72
N LEU A 150 -5.96 0.49 3.00
CA LEU A 150 -4.60 0.69 3.46
C LEU A 150 -3.85 1.61 2.51
N PHE A 151 -3.37 2.74 3.04
CA PHE A 151 -2.48 3.63 2.32
C PHE A 151 -1.02 3.34 2.68
N VAL A 152 -0.16 3.23 1.68
CA VAL A 152 1.30 3.16 1.89
C VAL A 152 1.86 4.57 1.83
N SER A 153 2.05 5.15 3.01
CA SER A 153 2.66 6.45 3.24
C SER A 153 4.20 6.33 3.29
N SER A 154 4.84 7.17 4.08
CA SER A 154 6.28 7.17 4.35
C SER A 154 6.57 7.93 5.64
N VAL A 155 7.67 7.65 6.32
CA VAL A 155 8.17 8.52 7.40
C VAL A 155 8.48 9.94 6.92
N ALA A 156 8.70 10.15 5.63
CA ALA A 156 8.85 11.49 5.06
C ALA A 156 7.62 12.39 5.31
N ALA A 157 6.44 11.80 5.48
CA ALA A 157 5.23 12.52 5.86
C ALA A 157 5.31 13.22 7.23
N PHE A 158 6.19 12.76 8.11
CA PHE A 158 6.38 13.32 9.45
C PHE A 158 7.62 14.20 9.56
N THR A 159 8.66 13.89 8.76
CA THR A 159 10.00 14.45 8.92
C THR A 159 10.45 15.35 7.77
N GLY A 160 9.65 15.41 6.68
CA GLY A 160 10.05 16.00 5.41
C GLY A 160 10.88 15.05 4.53
N GLY A 161 11.64 14.13 5.14
CA GLY A 161 12.45 13.14 4.42
C GLY A 161 13.57 13.77 3.57
N SER A 162 14.06 13.01 2.57
CA SER A 162 15.15 13.41 1.68
C SER A 162 14.82 13.32 0.19
N VAL A 163 13.57 12.98 -0.15
CA VAL A 163 13.13 12.87 -1.56
C VAL A 163 12.78 14.23 -2.14
N GLY A 164 12.05 15.03 -1.37
CA GLY A 164 11.65 16.39 -1.74
C GLY A 164 10.32 16.80 -1.11
N PRO A 165 10.03 18.12 -1.04
CA PRO A 165 8.84 18.65 -0.38
C PRO A 165 7.53 18.16 -0.99
N HIS A 166 7.46 17.99 -2.32
CA HIS A 166 6.29 17.47 -3.03
C HIS A 166 5.97 16.01 -2.61
N TYR A 167 7.00 15.19 -2.43
CA TYR A 167 6.85 13.82 -1.92
C TYR A 167 6.34 13.83 -0.48
N ALA A 168 6.99 14.59 0.40
CA ALA A 168 6.60 14.68 1.80
C ALA A 168 5.16 15.17 1.95
N ALA A 169 4.77 16.23 1.22
CA ALA A 169 3.41 16.76 1.20
C ALA A 169 2.40 15.72 0.71
N SER A 170 2.72 14.99 -0.38
CA SER A 170 1.84 13.95 -0.92
C SER A 170 1.59 12.82 0.09
N LYS A 171 2.64 12.38 0.78
CA LYS A 171 2.54 11.31 1.78
C LYS A 171 1.89 11.77 3.09
N ALA A 172 2.07 13.02 3.49
CA ALA A 172 1.37 13.63 4.62
C ALA A 172 -0.15 13.77 4.35
N GLY A 173 -0.54 14.10 3.12
CA GLY A 173 -1.94 14.13 2.70
C GLY A 173 -2.68 12.80 2.92
N LEU A 174 -2.00 11.66 2.80
CA LEU A 174 -2.58 10.34 3.08
C LEU A 174 -2.99 10.17 4.55
N HIS A 175 -2.29 10.83 5.49
CA HIS A 175 -2.66 10.80 6.90
C HIS A 175 -4.01 11.50 7.13
N GLY A 176 -4.20 12.67 6.52
CA GLY A 176 -5.48 13.37 6.56
C GLY A 176 -6.63 12.55 5.96
N LEU A 177 -6.39 11.88 4.81
CA LEU A 177 -7.36 10.97 4.21
C LEU A 177 -7.68 9.78 5.14
N THR A 178 -6.66 9.18 5.75
CA THR A 178 -6.83 8.09 6.72
C THR A 178 -7.74 8.51 7.85
N HIS A 179 -7.46 9.64 8.50
CA HIS A 179 -8.23 10.12 9.64
C HIS A 179 -9.67 10.49 9.24
N TYR A 180 -9.84 11.19 8.13
CA TYR A 180 -11.16 11.57 7.66
C TYR A 180 -12.05 10.37 7.33
N LEU A 181 -11.52 9.41 6.57
CA LEU A 181 -12.28 8.25 6.11
C LEU A 181 -12.55 7.27 7.26
N ALA A 182 -11.56 7.00 8.11
CA ALA A 182 -11.68 6.03 9.21
C ALA A 182 -12.85 6.33 10.13
N VAL A 183 -12.96 7.59 10.61
CA VAL A 183 -14.02 8.01 11.54
C VAL A 183 -15.41 7.88 10.92
N ARG A 184 -15.53 8.14 9.60
CA ARG A 184 -16.82 8.12 8.90
C ARG A 184 -17.23 6.76 8.39
N LEU A 185 -16.32 5.83 8.29
CA LEU A 185 -16.56 4.52 7.69
C LEU A 185 -16.57 3.37 8.69
N ALA A 186 -16.06 3.59 9.91
CA ALA A 186 -15.95 2.54 10.92
C ALA A 186 -17.30 1.88 11.26
N SER A 187 -18.39 2.67 11.39
CA SER A 187 -19.73 2.15 11.65
C SER A 187 -20.31 1.28 10.52
N HIS A 188 -19.70 1.32 9.34
CA HIS A 188 -20.06 0.49 8.19
C HIS A 188 -19.17 -0.76 8.05
N GLY A 189 -18.40 -1.14 9.10
CA GLY A 189 -17.51 -2.30 9.04
C GLY A 189 -16.26 -2.10 8.19
N ILE A 190 -15.91 -0.84 7.86
CA ILE A 190 -14.77 -0.48 7.02
C ILE A 190 -13.66 0.08 7.90
N THR A 191 -12.44 -0.49 7.80
CA THR A 191 -11.25 0.08 8.45
C THR A 191 -10.38 0.81 7.45
N VAL A 192 -9.78 1.93 7.89
CA VAL A 192 -8.87 2.74 7.08
C VAL A 192 -7.63 3.04 7.90
N ASN A 193 -6.47 2.63 7.40
CA ASN A 193 -5.18 2.84 8.07
C ASN A 193 -4.11 3.23 7.05
N ALA A 194 -2.97 3.73 7.54
CA ALA A 194 -1.78 3.97 6.75
C ALA A 194 -0.55 3.29 7.37
N LEU A 195 0.34 2.77 6.54
CA LEU A 195 1.69 2.39 6.93
C LEU A 195 2.66 3.47 6.47
N ALA A 196 3.63 3.79 7.31
CA ALA A 196 4.69 4.76 7.01
C ALA A 196 6.06 4.08 7.09
N PRO A 197 6.49 3.35 6.03
CA PRO A 197 7.79 2.72 6.00
C PRO A 197 8.93 3.73 5.84
N ALA A 198 10.13 3.35 6.27
CA ALA A 198 11.38 4.05 5.98
C ALA A 198 12.48 3.07 5.59
N LEU A 199 13.29 3.48 4.60
CA LEU A 199 14.53 2.79 4.21
C LEU A 199 14.34 1.28 3.96
N ILE A 200 13.41 0.95 3.06
CA ILE A 200 13.12 -0.43 2.66
C ILE A 200 13.99 -0.81 1.44
N THR A 201 14.68 -1.95 1.54
CA THR A 201 15.49 -2.52 0.44
C THR A 201 14.63 -2.87 -0.78
N GLY A 202 15.26 -2.99 -1.96
CA GLY A 202 14.55 -3.43 -3.17
C GLY A 202 13.46 -2.46 -3.64
N THR A 203 13.50 -1.20 -3.18
CA THR A 203 12.63 -0.13 -3.67
C THR A 203 13.44 0.88 -4.47
N ALA A 204 12.84 1.42 -5.53
CA ALA A 204 13.47 2.45 -6.36
C ALA A 204 13.70 3.79 -5.61
N MET A 205 13.17 3.93 -4.40
CA MET A 205 13.18 5.18 -3.62
C MET A 205 14.22 5.19 -2.49
N LEU A 206 15.16 4.23 -2.45
CA LEU A 206 16.21 4.21 -1.42
C LEU A 206 17.18 5.39 -1.64
N PRO A 207 17.33 6.34 -0.69
CA PRO A 207 18.07 7.57 -0.93
C PRO A 207 19.54 7.45 -0.54
N GLY A 208 20.39 6.83 -1.35
CA GLY A 208 21.83 6.80 -1.12
C GLY A 208 22.43 5.40 -0.92
N ASP A 209 23.66 5.35 -0.41
CA ASP A 209 24.39 4.10 -0.16
C ASP A 209 23.72 3.31 0.98
N PRO A 210 23.36 2.02 0.78
CA PRO A 210 22.77 1.17 1.80
C PRO A 210 23.61 1.07 3.11
N GLU A 211 24.93 1.08 3.04
CA GLU A 211 25.78 0.98 4.23
C GLU A 211 25.73 2.26 5.08
N GLU A 212 25.76 3.43 4.45
CA GLU A 212 25.60 4.72 5.14
C GLU A 212 24.22 4.85 5.79
N LEU A 213 23.17 4.39 5.08
CA LEU A 213 21.82 4.41 5.59
C LEU A 213 21.64 3.47 6.78
N ARG A 214 22.27 2.29 6.73
CA ARG A 214 22.21 1.29 7.81
C ARG A 214 22.72 1.84 9.14
N ALA A 215 23.81 2.61 9.11
CA ALA A 215 24.39 3.21 10.31
C ALA A 215 23.44 4.19 11.03
N ARG A 216 22.41 4.69 10.35
CA ARG A 216 21.44 5.64 10.89
C ARG A 216 20.20 4.96 11.48
N ILE A 217 20.06 3.64 11.32
CA ILE A 217 18.89 2.89 11.76
C ILE A 217 19.21 2.16 13.06
N PRO A 218 18.48 2.40 14.18
CA PRO A 218 18.75 1.75 15.47
C PRO A 218 18.78 0.21 15.41
N VAL A 219 17.94 -0.41 14.57
CA VAL A 219 17.96 -1.87 14.35
C VAL A 219 19.22 -2.33 13.59
N GLY A 220 20.05 -1.43 13.06
CA GLY A 220 21.31 -1.73 12.40
C GLY A 220 21.21 -2.32 11.00
N ARG A 221 20.03 -2.27 10.36
CA ARG A 221 19.80 -2.73 9.00
C ARG A 221 18.63 -2.02 8.32
N LEU A 222 18.59 -2.08 7.00
CA LEU A 222 17.42 -1.67 6.23
C LEU A 222 16.25 -2.62 6.48
N GLY A 223 15.03 -2.10 6.35
CA GLY A 223 13.81 -2.91 6.33
C GLY A 223 13.70 -3.69 5.03
N ARG A 224 12.88 -4.74 5.03
CA ARG A 224 12.59 -5.56 3.86
C ARG A 224 11.13 -5.39 3.42
N PRO A 225 10.81 -5.53 2.12
CA PRO A 225 9.44 -5.49 1.62
C PRO A 225 8.50 -6.47 2.35
N GLU A 226 9.00 -7.64 2.73
CA GLU A 226 8.23 -8.66 3.44
C GLU A 226 7.78 -8.17 4.83
N GLU A 227 8.60 -7.38 5.52
CA GLU A 227 8.24 -6.83 6.84
C GLU A 227 7.12 -5.80 6.74
N VAL A 228 7.09 -5.02 5.64
CA VAL A 228 5.97 -4.12 5.34
C VAL A 228 4.71 -4.93 5.04
N ALA A 229 4.83 -5.99 4.25
CA ALA A 229 3.72 -6.85 3.89
C ALA A 229 3.16 -7.62 5.10
N ASP A 230 4.02 -8.14 5.98
CA ASP A 230 3.60 -8.84 7.20
C ASP A 230 2.77 -7.92 8.12
N LEU A 231 3.24 -6.67 8.30
CA LEU A 231 2.47 -5.67 9.06
C LEU A 231 1.16 -5.32 8.35
N ALA A 232 1.17 -5.18 7.02
CA ALA A 232 -0.05 -4.91 6.24
C ALA A 232 -1.11 -5.99 6.43
N ILE A 233 -0.74 -7.28 6.39
CA ILE A 233 -1.68 -8.39 6.65
C ILE A 233 -2.25 -8.33 8.06
N ALA A 234 -1.43 -8.05 9.06
CA ALA A 234 -1.90 -7.91 10.44
C ALA A 234 -2.90 -6.76 10.59
N VAL A 235 -2.64 -5.62 9.95
CA VAL A 235 -3.52 -4.45 9.95
C VAL A 235 -4.84 -4.74 9.22
N LEU A 236 -4.77 -5.31 8.01
CA LEU A 236 -5.95 -5.61 7.19
C LEU A 236 -6.84 -6.70 7.80
N GLY A 237 -6.23 -7.66 8.51
CA GLY A 237 -6.93 -8.74 9.20
C GLY A 237 -7.61 -8.32 10.52
N ASN A 238 -7.27 -7.15 11.08
CA ASN A 238 -7.77 -6.70 12.36
C ASN A 238 -8.95 -5.71 12.19
N ALA A 239 -10.15 -6.16 12.50
CA ALA A 239 -11.37 -5.37 12.36
C ALA A 239 -11.52 -4.23 13.41
N TYR A 240 -10.72 -4.25 14.48
CA TYR A 240 -10.74 -3.21 15.52
C TYR A 240 -9.68 -2.12 15.29
N LEU A 241 -8.70 -2.38 14.41
CA LEU A 241 -7.65 -1.43 14.09
C LEU A 241 -8.07 -0.53 12.92
N THR A 242 -8.38 0.72 13.24
CA THR A 242 -8.72 1.76 12.25
C THR A 242 -8.19 3.11 12.72
N ASN A 243 -8.05 4.07 11.78
CA ASN A 243 -7.61 5.43 12.07
C ASN A 243 -6.15 5.52 12.55
N GLN A 244 -5.31 4.57 12.17
CA GLN A 244 -3.90 4.55 12.57
C GLN A 244 -2.97 4.89 11.41
N VAL A 245 -1.90 5.62 11.73
CA VAL A 245 -0.72 5.79 10.89
C VAL A 245 0.44 5.11 11.59
N ILE A 246 0.86 3.96 11.08
CA ILE A 246 1.83 3.08 11.75
C ILE A 246 3.20 3.23 11.08
N GLY A 247 4.20 3.68 11.84
CA GLY A 247 5.59 3.73 11.41
C GLY A 247 6.23 2.35 11.36
N LEU A 248 7.04 2.09 10.33
CA LEU A 248 7.89 0.92 10.20
C LEU A 248 9.28 1.38 9.73
N ASP A 249 10.15 1.74 10.67
CA ASP A 249 11.34 2.54 10.41
C ASP A 249 12.60 2.06 11.17
N GLY A 250 12.54 0.90 11.81
CA GLY A 250 13.65 0.34 12.57
C GLY A 250 14.04 1.18 13.80
N GLY A 251 13.13 1.99 14.32
CA GLY A 251 13.34 2.82 15.51
C GLY A 251 13.90 4.21 15.23
N MET A 252 13.92 4.66 13.97
CA MET A 252 14.48 5.96 13.60
C MET A 252 13.68 7.15 14.17
N TYR A 253 12.36 7.01 14.24
CA TYR A 253 11.45 8.11 14.58
C TYR A 253 10.41 7.68 15.62
N PRO A 254 10.71 7.86 16.93
CA PRO A 254 9.74 7.57 18.00
C PRO A 254 8.53 8.50 17.89
N ARG A 255 7.34 7.96 18.20
CA ARG A 255 6.04 8.69 18.17
C ARG A 255 5.20 8.34 19.37
#